data_0983d1c53e1a15cabfc7b1fa66a4624c
#
_entry.id   0983d1c53e1a15cabfc7b1fa66a4624c
#
_cell.length_a   1.000
_cell.length_b   1.000
_cell.length_c   1.000
_cell.angle_alpha   90.00
_cell.angle_beta   90.00
_cell.angle_gamma   90.00
#
_symmetry.space_group_name_H-M   'P 1'
#
loop_
_entity.id
_entity.type
_entity.pdbx_description
1 polymer ?
#
loop_
_entity_poly.entity_id
_entity_poly.type
_entity_poly.pdbx_seq_one_letter_code
_entity_poly.pdbx_strand_id
1 'polypeptide(L)'
;MTGVQTCALPICQSGFTVNYPHALAEQARHLAYIVETMRRQGNTTVEASASAEAAWVKTIEEMALFNLGYLESCTPGYYNNEGKPAESRLRNSSYGGGSLAFFRLLDEWRNEGSLAGLEFS
;
A
#
# COMPACT_ATOMS: atom_id res chain seq x y z
N MET A 1 7.16 12.67 -7.79
CA MET A 1 6.02 12.22 -6.97
C MET A 1 6.33 12.52 -5.53
N THR A 2 5.40 13.09 -4.84
CA THR A 2 5.58 13.60 -3.48
C THR A 2 5.59 12.46 -2.47
N GLY A 3 6.40 12.55 -1.41
CA GLY A 3 6.54 11.56 -0.35
C GLY A 3 5.23 11.14 0.35
N VAL A 4 4.18 11.94 0.22
CA VAL A 4 2.83 11.61 0.72
C VAL A 4 2.28 10.33 0.10
N GLN A 5 2.57 10.07 -1.16
CA GLN A 5 2.10 8.84 -1.83
C GLN A 5 2.88 7.62 -1.36
N THR A 6 4.14 7.78 -1.02
CA THR A 6 5.01 6.72 -0.54
C THR A 6 4.63 6.27 0.87
N CYS A 7 4.40 7.20 1.78
CA CYS A 7 3.93 6.90 3.14
C CYS A 7 2.53 6.26 3.17
N ALA A 8 1.73 6.49 2.13
CA ALA A 8 0.39 5.95 1.99
C ALA A 8 0.35 4.61 1.24
N LEU A 9 1.48 4.07 0.78
CA LEU A 9 1.50 2.86 -0.06
C LEU A 9 0.71 1.69 0.51
N PRO A 10 0.90 1.26 1.76
CA PRO A 10 0.07 0.20 2.32
C PRO A 10 -1.41 0.59 2.42
N ILE A 11 -1.70 1.88 2.53
CA ILE A 11 -3.06 2.40 2.65
C ILE A 11 -3.77 2.42 1.30
N CYS A 12 -3.06 2.77 0.22
CA CYS A 12 -3.64 2.89 -1.12
C CYS A 12 -3.76 1.57 -1.87
N GLN A 13 -3.07 0.52 -1.43
CA GLN A 13 -2.93 -0.75 -2.14
C GLN A 13 -3.72 -1.89 -1.49
N SER A 14 -4.82 -1.59 -0.78
CA SER A 14 -5.71 -2.65 -0.27
C SER A 14 -6.19 -3.55 -1.42
N GLY A 15 -6.32 -4.83 -1.13
CA GLY A 15 -6.81 -5.79 -2.11
C GLY A 15 -8.22 -5.47 -2.61
N PHE A 16 -8.60 -6.07 -3.71
CA PHE A 16 -9.97 -5.95 -4.23
C PHE A 16 -11.00 -6.42 -3.19
N THR A 17 -12.00 -5.59 -2.95
CA THR A 17 -13.09 -5.90 -2.03
C THR A 17 -14.40 -5.32 -2.56
N VAL A 18 -15.47 -6.04 -2.33
CA VAL A 18 -16.85 -5.56 -2.62
C VAL A 18 -17.33 -4.58 -1.55
N ASN A 19 -16.70 -4.57 -0.38
CA ASN A 19 -17.00 -3.65 0.71
C ASN A 19 -15.93 -2.57 0.82
N TYR A 20 -15.95 -1.64 -0.11
CA TYR A 20 -14.99 -0.54 -0.17
C TYR A 20 -15.02 0.38 1.07
N PRO A 21 -16.18 0.73 1.65
CA PRO A 21 -16.24 1.49 2.90
C PRO A 21 -15.49 0.82 4.05
N HIS A 22 -15.58 -0.50 4.18
CA HIS A 22 -14.82 -1.25 5.19
C HIS A 22 -13.30 -1.12 4.97
N ALA A 23 -12.85 -1.28 3.72
CA ALA A 23 -11.43 -1.11 3.41
C ALA A 23 -10.93 0.29 3.78
N LEU A 24 -11.69 1.33 3.46
CA LEU A 24 -11.37 2.70 3.85
C LEU A 24 -11.32 2.89 5.37
N ALA A 25 -12.24 2.27 6.12
CA ALA A 25 -12.27 2.34 7.58
C ALA A 25 -11.03 1.68 8.21
N GLU A 26 -10.61 0.53 7.71
CA GLU A 26 -9.39 -0.16 8.20
C GLU A 26 -8.12 0.64 7.90
N GLN A 27 -8.04 1.23 6.72
CA GLN A 27 -6.94 2.11 6.33
C GLN A 27 -6.92 3.40 7.18
N ALA A 28 -8.07 4.01 7.42
CA ALA A 28 -8.19 5.19 8.27
C ALA A 28 -7.78 4.90 9.73
N ARG A 29 -8.15 3.73 10.25
CA ARG A 29 -7.72 3.27 11.58
C ARG A 29 -6.20 3.13 11.67
N HIS A 30 -5.58 2.57 10.63
CA HIS A 30 -4.14 2.40 10.57
C HIS A 30 -3.43 3.77 10.53
N LEU A 31 -3.89 4.69 9.70
CA LEU A 31 -3.36 6.05 9.62
C LEU A 31 -3.52 6.80 10.96
N ALA A 32 -4.69 6.72 11.58
CA ALA A 32 -4.95 7.34 12.88
C ALA A 32 -3.99 6.83 13.96
N TYR A 33 -3.71 5.53 13.99
CA TYR A 33 -2.74 4.92 14.92
C TYR A 33 -1.34 5.50 14.72
N ILE A 34 -0.88 5.63 13.48
CA ILE A 34 0.44 6.20 13.16
C ILE A 34 0.52 7.66 13.61
N VAL A 35 -0.48 8.48 13.26
CA VAL A 35 -0.50 9.91 13.61
C VAL A 35 -0.59 10.11 15.13
N GLU A 36 -1.40 9.32 15.82
CA GLU A 36 -1.50 9.38 17.28
C GLU A 36 -0.16 9.02 17.94
N THR A 37 0.49 7.97 17.45
CA THR A 37 1.78 7.52 18.00
C THR A 37 2.87 8.57 17.75
N MET A 38 2.93 9.13 16.55
CA MET A 38 3.82 10.24 16.21
C MET A 38 3.66 11.40 17.20
N ARG A 39 2.42 11.84 17.43
CA ARG A 39 2.11 12.96 18.36
C ARG A 39 2.49 12.63 19.80
N ARG A 40 2.22 11.42 20.27
CA ARG A 40 2.59 10.99 21.63
C ARG A 40 4.10 11.00 21.85
N GLN A 41 4.88 10.74 20.82
CA GLN A 41 6.35 10.79 20.86
C GLN A 41 6.92 12.20 20.68
N GLY A 42 6.08 13.21 20.46
CA GLY A 42 6.50 14.59 20.26
C GLY A 42 7.07 14.89 18.87
N ASN A 43 6.91 13.95 17.93
CA ASN A 43 7.32 14.11 16.55
C ASN A 43 6.28 14.89 15.75
N THR A 44 6.73 15.54 14.68
CA THR A 44 5.89 16.35 13.78
C THR A 44 5.76 15.76 12.39
N THR A 45 6.68 14.89 12.01
CA THR A 45 6.68 14.22 10.71
C THR A 45 6.87 12.72 10.86
N VAL A 46 6.35 11.99 9.91
CA VAL A 46 6.53 10.54 9.76
C VAL A 46 6.65 10.21 8.28
N GLU A 47 7.60 9.36 7.94
CA GLU A 47 7.79 8.86 6.58
C GLU A 47 8.20 7.38 6.58
N ALA A 48 7.98 6.71 5.46
CA ALA A 48 8.46 5.35 5.30
C ALA A 48 9.97 5.38 5.01
N SER A 49 10.71 4.48 5.65
CA SER A 49 12.12 4.30 5.30
C SER A 49 12.28 3.78 3.87
N ALA A 50 13.34 4.17 3.18
CA ALA A 50 13.59 3.75 1.80
C ALA A 50 13.67 2.21 1.67
N SER A 51 14.19 1.52 2.68
CA SER A 51 14.26 0.06 2.70
C SER A 51 12.89 -0.60 2.84
N ALA A 52 12.01 -0.05 3.69
CA ALA A 52 10.64 -0.55 3.85
C ALA A 52 9.80 -0.30 2.60
N GLU A 53 9.96 0.86 1.98
CA GLU A 53 9.32 1.16 0.70
C GLU A 53 9.73 0.15 -0.38
N ALA A 54 11.03 -0.08 -0.55
CA ALA A 54 11.53 -1.02 -1.54
C ALA A 54 11.03 -2.46 -1.29
N ALA A 55 11.00 -2.89 -0.03
CA ALA A 55 10.48 -4.21 0.35
C ALA A 55 8.98 -4.33 0.06
N TRP A 56 8.20 -3.29 0.34
CA TRP A 56 6.77 -3.27 0.03
C TRP A 56 6.51 -3.30 -1.47
N VAL A 57 7.21 -2.48 -2.24
CA VAL A 57 7.10 -2.48 -3.71
C VAL A 57 7.38 -3.88 -4.27
N LYS A 58 8.44 -4.52 -3.81
CA LYS A 58 8.75 -5.90 -4.21
C LYS A 58 7.62 -6.87 -3.88
N THR A 59 7.04 -6.78 -2.70
CA THR A 59 5.88 -7.60 -2.30
C THR A 59 4.69 -7.37 -3.25
N ILE A 60 4.39 -6.13 -3.60
CA ILE A 60 3.30 -5.81 -4.54
C ILE A 60 3.58 -6.38 -5.94
N GLU A 61 4.80 -6.25 -6.43
CA GLU A 61 5.19 -6.77 -7.75
C GLU A 61 5.10 -8.31 -7.79
N GLU A 62 5.56 -9.01 -6.76
CA GLU A 62 5.53 -10.46 -6.66
C GLU A 62 4.11 -11.02 -6.51
N MET A 63 3.22 -10.28 -5.86
CA MET A 63 1.84 -10.67 -5.60
C MET A 63 0.83 -10.08 -6.60
N ALA A 64 1.29 -9.39 -7.65
CA ALA A 64 0.41 -8.75 -8.62
C ALA A 64 -0.56 -9.78 -9.24
N LEU A 65 -1.88 -9.48 -9.16
CA LEU A 65 -2.93 -10.36 -9.69
C LEU A 65 -2.90 -10.47 -11.22
N PHE A 66 -2.39 -9.44 -11.88
CA PHE A 66 -2.30 -9.35 -13.34
C PHE A 66 -0.85 -9.23 -13.76
N ASN A 67 -0.39 -10.16 -14.54
CA ASN A 67 0.93 -10.06 -15.17
C ASN A 67 0.91 -9.12 -16.40
N LEU A 68 2.09 -8.73 -16.86
CA LEU A 68 2.21 -7.81 -17.99
C LEU A 68 1.54 -8.35 -19.26
N GLY A 69 1.70 -9.66 -19.55
CA GLY A 69 1.08 -10.29 -20.73
C GLY A 69 -0.45 -10.21 -20.72
N TYR A 70 -1.09 -10.35 -19.55
CA TYR A 70 -2.52 -10.13 -19.41
C TYR A 70 -2.90 -8.67 -19.73
N LEU A 71 -2.17 -7.73 -19.17
CA LEU A 71 -2.41 -6.30 -19.38
C LEU A 71 -2.22 -5.87 -20.84
N GLU A 72 -1.26 -6.48 -21.54
CA GLU A 72 -1.01 -6.26 -22.97
C GLU A 72 -2.13 -6.80 -23.86
N SER A 73 -2.77 -7.89 -23.43
CA SER A 73 -3.87 -8.51 -24.18
C SER A 73 -5.22 -7.86 -23.95
N CYS A 74 -5.34 -7.00 -22.95
CA CYS A 74 -6.59 -6.31 -22.62
C CYS A 74 -6.90 -5.17 -23.59
N THR A 75 -8.18 -4.90 -23.76
CA THR A 75 -8.65 -3.69 -24.48
C THR A 75 -8.00 -2.44 -23.87
N PRO A 76 -7.48 -1.53 -24.72
CA PRO A 76 -6.91 -0.28 -24.26
C PRO A 76 -7.83 0.49 -23.29
N GLY A 77 -7.27 0.93 -22.18
CA GLY A 77 -8.02 1.65 -21.15
C GLY A 77 -7.10 2.18 -20.05
N TYR A 78 -7.71 2.89 -19.11
CA TYR A 78 -6.98 3.53 -18.00
C TYR A 78 -6.07 2.56 -17.22
N TYR A 79 -6.53 1.33 -16.98
CA TYR A 79 -5.79 0.37 -16.15
C TYR A 79 -4.59 -0.26 -16.84
N ASN A 80 -4.53 -0.29 -18.17
CA ASN A 80 -3.41 -0.84 -18.93
C ASN A 80 -2.67 0.23 -19.73
N ASN A 81 -2.77 1.48 -19.32
CA ASN A 81 -2.10 2.61 -19.97
C ASN A 81 -2.40 2.69 -21.48
N GLU A 82 -3.68 2.63 -21.82
CA GLU A 82 -4.17 2.67 -23.19
C GLU A 82 -3.55 1.57 -24.09
N GLY A 83 -3.40 0.37 -23.54
CA GLY A 83 -2.81 -0.77 -24.24
C GLY A 83 -1.29 -0.79 -24.31
N LYS A 84 -0.62 0.06 -23.53
CA LYS A 84 0.85 0.12 -23.43
C LYS A 84 1.29 -0.05 -21.97
N PRO A 85 1.08 -1.22 -21.36
CA PRO A 85 1.48 -1.45 -19.98
C PRO A 85 2.99 -1.30 -19.84
N ALA A 86 3.41 -0.62 -18.78
CA ALA A 86 4.81 -0.51 -18.39
C ALA A 86 5.03 -1.34 -17.12
N GLU A 87 6.26 -1.75 -16.85
CA GLU A 87 6.64 -2.46 -15.60
C GLU A 87 6.19 -1.70 -14.35
N SER A 88 6.21 -0.36 -14.40
CA SER A 88 5.68 0.49 -13.32
C SER A 88 4.22 0.21 -12.95
N ARG A 89 3.45 -0.47 -13.80
CA ARG A 89 2.06 -0.87 -13.49
C ARG A 89 1.99 -1.96 -12.43
N LEU A 90 2.96 -2.85 -12.38
CA LEU A 90 3.01 -3.87 -11.32
C LEU A 90 3.21 -3.22 -9.95
N ARG A 91 4.06 -2.20 -9.87
CA ARG A 91 4.31 -1.41 -8.65
C ARG A 91 3.05 -0.70 -8.13
N ASN A 92 2.12 -0.36 -9.00
CA ASN A 92 0.87 0.32 -8.68
C ASN A 92 -0.31 -0.65 -8.52
N SER A 93 -0.04 -1.94 -8.50
CA SER A 93 -1.07 -2.96 -8.30
C SER A 93 -1.62 -2.95 -6.87
N SER A 94 -2.82 -3.50 -6.70
CA SER A 94 -3.35 -3.80 -5.38
C SER A 94 -2.62 -5.01 -4.78
N TYR A 95 -2.63 -5.11 -3.45
CA TYR A 95 -2.08 -6.26 -2.72
C TYR A 95 -2.78 -7.56 -3.15
N GLY A 96 -2.04 -8.48 -3.73
CA GLY A 96 -2.60 -9.70 -4.35
C GLY A 96 -3.06 -10.78 -3.36
N GLY A 97 -2.72 -10.65 -2.08
CA GLY A 97 -3.17 -11.57 -1.03
C GLY A 97 -4.66 -11.41 -0.64
N GLY A 98 -5.34 -10.42 -1.22
CA GLY A 98 -6.74 -10.12 -0.94
C GLY A 98 -6.94 -9.22 0.29
N SER A 99 -8.13 -8.63 0.39
CA SER A 99 -8.44 -7.61 1.39
C SER A 99 -8.36 -8.11 2.84
N LEU A 100 -8.79 -9.34 3.11
CA LEU A 100 -8.73 -9.88 4.48
C LEU A 100 -7.30 -10.11 4.95
N ALA A 101 -6.44 -10.62 4.09
CA ALA A 101 -5.01 -10.78 4.41
C ALA A 101 -4.34 -9.43 4.59
N PHE A 102 -4.71 -8.44 3.78
CA PHE A 102 -4.23 -7.07 3.93
C PHE A 102 -4.62 -6.46 5.28
N PHE A 103 -5.87 -6.63 5.72
CA PHE A 103 -6.32 -6.10 7.02
C PHE A 103 -5.61 -6.79 8.19
N ARG A 104 -5.36 -8.10 8.11
CA ARG A 104 -4.57 -8.82 9.11
C ARG A 104 -3.15 -8.30 9.18
N LEU A 105 -2.52 -8.07 8.05
CA LEU A 105 -1.18 -7.48 7.98
C LEU A 105 -1.11 -6.12 8.69
N LEU A 106 -2.10 -5.25 8.48
CA LEU A 106 -2.18 -3.96 9.18
C LEU A 106 -2.41 -4.13 10.70
N ASP A 107 -3.27 -5.09 11.10
CA ASP A 107 -3.53 -5.39 12.52
C ASP A 107 -2.29 -5.95 13.23
N GLU A 108 -1.62 -6.91 12.62
CA GLU A 108 -0.39 -7.50 13.14
C GLU A 108 0.69 -6.45 13.33
N TRP A 109 0.92 -5.60 12.33
CA TRP A 109 1.88 -4.51 12.41
C TRP A 109 1.56 -3.53 13.56
N ARG A 110 0.28 -3.17 13.76
CA ARG A 110 -0.14 -2.32 14.89
C ARG A 110 0.07 -3.01 16.25
N ASN A 111 -0.23 -4.31 16.33
CA ASN A 111 -0.12 -5.09 17.55
C ASN A 111 1.33 -5.31 17.98
N GLU A 112 2.26 -5.44 17.03
CA GLU A 112 3.69 -5.48 17.29
C GLU A 112 4.18 -4.19 17.94
N GLY A 113 3.61 -3.04 17.57
CA GLY A 113 3.94 -1.73 18.13
C GLY A 113 5.37 -1.25 17.87
N SER A 114 6.14 -1.99 17.08
CA SER A 114 7.54 -1.67 16.77
C SER A 114 7.68 -0.47 15.83
N LEU A 115 6.59 -0.10 15.12
CA LEU A 115 6.58 0.92 14.07
C LEU A 115 7.61 0.66 12.97
N ALA A 116 7.90 -0.62 12.74
CA ALA A 116 8.91 -1.04 11.77
C ALA A 116 8.66 -0.43 10.39
N GLY A 117 9.72 0.11 9.80
CA GLY A 117 9.67 0.73 8.48
C GLY A 117 9.26 2.21 8.46
N LEU A 118 8.99 2.82 9.62
CA LEU A 118 8.72 4.26 9.73
C LEU A 118 9.87 5.01 10.37
N GLU A 119 10.12 6.20 9.89
CA GLU A 119 11.07 7.16 10.42
C GLU A 119 10.30 8.40 10.92
N PHE A 120 10.62 8.85 12.12
CA PHE A 120 9.94 9.95 12.81
C PHE A 120 10.91 11.10 13.06
N SER A 121 10.40 12.33 12.90
CA SER A 121 11.16 13.53 13.22
C SER A 121 10.26 14.67 13.72
#